data_8dc561ca330f63b9eb235cfc42d54e9c
#
_entry.id   8dc561ca330f63b9eb235cfc42d54e9c
#
_cell.length_a   1.000
_cell.length_b   1.000
_cell.length_c   1.000
_cell.angle_alpha   90.00
_cell.angle_beta   90.00
_cell.angle_gamma   90.00
#
_symmetry.space_group_name_H-M   'P 1'
#
loop_
_entity.id
_entity.type
_entity.pdbx_description
1 polymer ?
#
loop_
_entity_poly.entity_id
_entity_poly.type
_entity_poly.pdbx_seq_one_letter_code
_entity_poly.pdbx_strand_id
1 'polypeptide(L)'
;MVEWITTDGLTDYRAAEAWMEDRVAAIAEGRASECIWLVEHPPLYTAGTSAKAADLTDPDRFPVYETKRGGQYTYHGPGQRVAYVLLDVGKRGRDVRCFVRDLEAWVIDTLDQFNLRGEIRDGRVGVWVQRPEKPRQADGSPAEDKIAAIGIRLRKWISFHGISINVEPDLDHFTGIVPCGISDHGVTSLVDLGLPVTMDDLDVMLRDSFTKIFGDTPVPGSA
;
A
#
# COMPACT_ATOMS: atom_id res chain seq x y z
N MET A 1 12.10 -3.74 -18.18
CA MET A 1 12.12 -4.59 -16.95
C MET A 1 11.93 -3.69 -15.75
N VAL A 2 11.08 -4.06 -14.80
CA VAL A 2 10.89 -3.34 -13.54
C VAL A 2 11.98 -3.78 -12.56
N GLU A 3 12.68 -2.83 -11.98
CA GLU A 3 13.69 -3.09 -10.95
C GLU A 3 13.01 -3.33 -9.60
N TRP A 4 13.51 -4.30 -8.83
CA TRP A 4 13.05 -4.57 -7.49
C TRP A 4 14.17 -4.26 -6.50
N ILE A 5 13.87 -3.40 -5.54
CA ILE A 5 14.76 -3.03 -4.44
C ILE A 5 14.09 -3.43 -3.14
N THR A 6 14.83 -4.05 -2.24
CA THR A 6 14.41 -4.28 -0.85
C THR A 6 15.44 -3.63 0.05
N THR A 7 14.99 -2.83 1.01
CA THR A 7 15.85 -2.23 2.03
C THR A 7 15.63 -2.94 3.36
N ASP A 8 16.73 -3.41 3.94
CA ASP A 8 16.70 -4.04 5.25
C ASP A 8 16.57 -2.99 6.36
N GLY A 9 15.80 -3.32 7.40
CA GLY A 9 15.54 -2.45 8.53
C GLY A 9 14.61 -1.27 8.21
N LEU A 10 14.58 -0.30 9.12
CA LEU A 10 13.63 0.81 9.06
C LEU A 10 14.17 1.95 8.22
N THR A 11 13.44 2.35 7.21
CA THR A 11 13.77 3.45 6.30
C THR A 11 13.16 4.76 6.79
N ASP A 12 13.97 5.80 6.94
CA ASP A 12 13.46 7.15 7.24
C ASP A 12 12.50 7.64 6.16
N TYR A 13 11.34 8.18 6.58
CA TYR A 13 10.28 8.54 5.65
C TYR A 13 10.68 9.71 4.72
N ARG A 14 11.38 10.72 5.27
CA ARG A 14 11.82 11.88 4.47
C ARG A 14 12.89 11.49 3.46
N ALA A 15 13.79 10.62 3.85
CA ALA A 15 14.79 10.07 2.93
C ALA A 15 14.12 9.25 1.81
N ALA A 16 13.11 8.44 2.14
CA ALA A 16 12.34 7.69 1.15
C ALA A 16 11.57 8.61 0.20
N GLU A 17 10.92 9.67 0.70
CA GLU A 17 10.21 10.65 -0.11
C GLU A 17 11.16 11.36 -1.10
N ALA A 18 12.32 11.81 -0.62
CA ALA A 18 13.34 12.44 -1.47
C ALA A 18 13.85 11.49 -2.55
N TRP A 19 14.15 10.24 -2.19
CA TRP A 19 14.60 9.22 -3.14
C TRP A 19 13.54 8.95 -4.22
N MET A 20 12.26 8.84 -3.83
CA MET A 20 11.16 8.67 -4.79
C MET A 20 11.05 9.86 -5.75
N GLU A 21 11.18 11.11 -5.26
CA GLU A 21 11.14 12.31 -6.12
C GLU A 21 12.22 12.26 -7.20
N ASP A 22 13.45 11.89 -6.83
CA ASP A 22 14.58 11.77 -7.75
C ASP A 22 14.37 10.61 -8.73
N ARG A 23 13.93 9.44 -8.24
CA ARG A 23 13.71 8.26 -9.07
C ARG A 23 12.61 8.50 -10.11
N VAL A 24 11.48 9.08 -9.71
CA VAL A 24 10.39 9.42 -10.63
C VAL A 24 10.82 10.44 -11.68
N ALA A 25 11.63 11.43 -11.32
CA ALA A 25 12.19 12.37 -12.29
C ALA A 25 13.07 11.63 -13.30
N ALA A 26 13.94 10.73 -12.83
CA ALA A 26 14.83 9.94 -13.70
C ALA A 26 14.05 8.98 -14.63
N ILE A 27 12.98 8.33 -14.14
CA ILE A 27 12.11 7.49 -14.97
C ILE A 27 11.42 8.33 -16.05
N ALA A 28 10.87 9.49 -15.68
CA ALA A 28 10.19 10.38 -16.64
C ALA A 28 11.12 10.93 -17.75
N GLU A 29 12.41 11.01 -17.45
CA GLU A 29 13.46 11.43 -18.40
C GLU A 29 14.13 10.26 -19.14
N GLY A 30 13.71 9.03 -18.87
CA GLY A 30 14.28 7.81 -19.48
C GLY A 30 15.70 7.47 -18.98
N ARG A 31 16.13 8.04 -17.85
CA ARG A 31 17.45 7.81 -17.25
C ARG A 31 17.48 6.66 -16.24
N ALA A 32 16.32 6.20 -15.80
CA ALA A 32 16.19 5.09 -14.87
C ALA A 32 15.05 4.16 -15.26
N SER A 33 15.15 2.90 -14.86
CA SER A 33 14.09 1.90 -14.98
C SER A 33 12.95 2.17 -14.00
N GLU A 34 11.74 1.71 -14.35
CA GLU A 34 10.63 1.56 -13.41
C GLU A 34 11.06 0.72 -12.21
N CYS A 35 10.45 0.96 -11.05
CA CYS A 35 10.92 0.33 -9.82
C CYS A 35 9.77 0.00 -8.88
N ILE A 36 9.89 -1.17 -8.21
CA ILE A 36 9.18 -1.51 -6.98
C ILE A 36 10.21 -1.48 -5.86
N TRP A 37 9.95 -0.69 -4.82
CA TRP A 37 10.84 -0.56 -3.68
C TRP A 37 10.14 -0.98 -2.40
N LEU A 38 10.61 -2.05 -1.79
CA LEU A 38 10.06 -2.66 -0.58
C LEU A 38 10.82 -2.13 0.64
N VAL A 39 10.07 -1.55 1.59
CA VAL A 39 10.62 -0.97 2.82
C VAL A 39 9.71 -1.25 4.02
N GLU A 40 10.26 -1.01 5.20
CA GLU A 40 9.54 -0.74 6.44
C GLU A 40 9.90 0.65 6.94
N HIS A 41 9.01 1.30 7.67
CA HIS A 41 9.25 2.60 8.29
C HIS A 41 9.26 2.50 9.82
N PRO A 42 9.92 3.44 10.53
CA PRO A 42 9.60 3.67 11.94
C PRO A 42 8.13 4.10 12.09
N PRO A 43 7.55 3.98 13.31
CA PRO A 43 6.17 4.37 13.55
C PRO A 43 5.91 5.83 13.16
N LEU A 44 4.92 6.07 12.27
CA LEU A 44 4.53 7.38 11.79
C LEU A 44 3.11 7.39 11.20
N TYR A 45 2.54 8.57 11.07
CA TYR A 45 1.33 8.82 10.29
C TYR A 45 1.65 9.61 9.02
N THR A 46 0.92 9.31 7.94
CA THR A 46 0.94 10.15 6.74
C THR A 46 -0.46 10.68 6.45
N ALA A 47 -0.55 11.99 6.18
CA ALA A 47 -1.76 12.66 5.74
C ALA A 47 -1.79 12.76 4.21
N GLY A 48 -2.75 12.11 3.57
CA GLY A 48 -2.99 12.26 2.12
C GLY A 48 -3.80 13.52 1.80
N THR A 49 -4.04 13.77 0.52
CA THR A 49 -4.69 15.00 0.03
C THR A 49 -6.14 15.17 0.49
N SER A 50 -6.78 14.11 1.00
CA SER A 50 -8.16 14.13 1.52
C SER A 50 -8.22 14.00 3.05
N ALA A 51 -7.06 14.09 3.73
CA ALA A 51 -6.98 13.99 5.19
C ALA A 51 -7.71 15.19 5.84
N LYS A 52 -8.50 14.90 6.86
CA LYS A 52 -9.19 15.92 7.67
C LYS A 52 -8.56 15.95 9.05
N ALA A 53 -8.30 17.13 9.58
CA ALA A 53 -7.67 17.27 10.91
C ALA A 53 -8.44 16.52 12.02
N ALA A 54 -9.76 16.42 11.90
CA ALA A 54 -10.60 15.70 12.87
C ALA A 54 -10.35 14.17 12.87
N ASP A 55 -9.74 13.62 11.81
CA ASP A 55 -9.44 12.19 11.69
C ASP A 55 -8.08 11.82 12.32
N LEU A 56 -7.33 12.80 12.83
CA LEU A 56 -6.13 12.62 13.65
C LEU A 56 -6.53 12.72 15.14
N THR A 57 -6.79 11.58 15.75
CA THR A 57 -7.34 11.50 17.12
C THR A 57 -6.27 11.60 18.21
N ASP A 58 -5.02 11.23 17.89
CA ASP A 58 -3.86 11.33 18.79
C ASP A 58 -2.66 11.92 18.01
N PRO A 59 -2.59 13.27 17.89
CA PRO A 59 -1.58 13.93 17.07
C PRO A 59 -0.15 13.86 17.65
N ASP A 60 -0.04 13.57 18.95
CA ASP A 60 1.26 13.54 19.65
C ASP A 60 1.86 12.13 19.72
N ARG A 61 1.12 11.10 19.27
CA ARG A 61 1.56 9.71 19.36
C ARG A 61 2.77 9.40 18.48
N PHE A 62 2.74 9.84 17.22
CA PHE A 62 3.80 9.61 16.23
C PHE A 62 4.01 10.83 15.34
N PRO A 63 5.20 10.95 14.70
CA PRO A 63 5.42 11.98 13.67
C PRO A 63 4.34 11.91 12.58
N VAL A 64 3.83 13.06 12.17
CA VAL A 64 2.84 13.20 11.10
C VAL A 64 3.49 13.87 9.89
N TYR A 65 3.40 13.22 8.73
CA TYR A 65 3.94 13.75 7.47
C TYR A 65 2.80 14.08 6.51
N GLU A 66 2.72 15.34 6.10
CA GLU A 66 1.84 15.74 5.00
C GLU A 66 2.41 15.24 3.68
N THR A 67 1.56 14.59 2.88
CA THR A 67 1.95 13.98 1.61
C THR A 67 1.03 14.43 0.49
N LYS A 68 1.48 14.23 -0.74
CA LYS A 68 0.66 14.53 -1.94
C LYS A 68 0.02 13.27 -2.54
N ARG A 69 0.07 12.13 -1.84
CA ARG A 69 -0.67 10.92 -2.25
C ARG A 69 -2.18 11.12 -2.07
N GLY A 70 -2.96 10.39 -2.83
CA GLY A 70 -4.40 10.31 -2.59
C GLY A 70 -4.74 9.65 -1.25
N GLY A 71 -5.99 9.82 -0.82
CA GLY A 71 -6.53 9.25 0.41
C GLY A 71 -6.33 10.13 1.64
N GLN A 72 -6.64 9.55 2.80
CA GLN A 72 -6.69 10.21 4.10
C GLN A 72 -5.47 9.83 4.95
N TYR A 73 -5.61 9.85 6.30
CA TYR A 73 -4.54 9.37 7.18
C TYR A 73 -4.31 7.87 7.01
N THR A 74 -3.06 7.46 7.14
CA THR A 74 -2.66 6.05 7.35
C THR A 74 -1.47 5.98 8.29
N TYR A 75 -1.30 4.82 8.90
CA TYR A 75 -0.15 4.48 9.73
C TYR A 75 0.88 3.70 8.90
N HIS A 76 2.16 3.93 9.19
CA HIS A 76 3.27 3.08 8.79
C HIS A 76 4.13 2.78 10.00
N GLY A 77 4.66 1.55 10.07
CA GLY A 77 5.52 1.12 11.18
C GLY A 77 6.11 -0.27 10.95
N PRO A 78 6.95 -0.73 11.89
CA PRO A 78 7.51 -2.07 11.87
C PRO A 78 6.42 -3.13 11.74
N GLY A 79 6.69 -4.19 11.00
CA GLY A 79 5.72 -5.24 10.73
C GLY A 79 4.75 -4.93 9.59
N GLN A 80 4.84 -3.74 8.96
CA GLN A 80 4.06 -3.39 7.78
C GLN A 80 4.99 -3.30 6.56
N ARG A 81 4.75 -4.10 5.52
CA ARG A 81 5.46 -3.96 4.25
C ARG A 81 4.87 -2.82 3.44
N VAL A 82 5.68 -1.82 3.17
CA VAL A 82 5.38 -0.76 2.21
C VAL A 82 6.07 -1.09 0.89
N ALA A 83 5.29 -1.14 -0.20
CA ALA A 83 5.83 -1.24 -1.55
C ALA A 83 5.59 0.08 -2.28
N TYR A 84 6.66 0.83 -2.49
CA TYR A 84 6.64 2.01 -3.35
C TYR A 84 6.66 1.59 -4.81
N VAL A 85 5.67 2.04 -5.56
CA VAL A 85 5.38 1.60 -6.93
C VAL A 85 5.66 2.76 -7.87
N LEU A 86 6.81 2.73 -8.54
CA LEU A 86 7.27 3.80 -9.43
C LEU A 86 7.22 3.29 -10.88
N LEU A 87 6.01 3.27 -11.44
CA LEU A 87 5.69 2.73 -12.75
C LEU A 87 5.19 3.82 -13.69
N ASP A 88 5.46 3.67 -14.99
CA ASP A 88 4.93 4.53 -16.05
C ASP A 88 3.50 4.13 -16.41
N VAL A 89 2.53 4.74 -15.71
CA VAL A 89 1.09 4.58 -15.99
C VAL A 89 0.73 5.08 -17.38
N GLY A 90 1.55 5.95 -17.96
CA GLY A 90 1.41 6.42 -19.32
C GLY A 90 1.54 5.30 -20.35
N LYS A 91 2.40 4.33 -20.09
CA LYS A 91 2.57 3.11 -20.91
C LYS A 91 1.52 2.04 -20.63
N ARG A 92 0.73 2.21 -19.55
CA ARG A 92 -0.29 1.26 -19.07
C ARG A 92 -1.73 1.79 -19.27
N GLY A 93 -1.97 2.56 -20.34
CA GLY A 93 -3.29 3.00 -20.74
C GLY A 93 -3.74 4.36 -20.19
N ARG A 94 -2.93 5.05 -19.38
CA ARG A 94 -3.23 6.39 -18.81
C ARG A 94 -4.55 6.47 -18.02
N ASP A 95 -4.92 5.40 -17.36
CA ASP A 95 -6.12 5.35 -16.53
C ASP A 95 -5.73 5.11 -15.06
N VAL A 96 -5.91 6.14 -14.23
CA VAL A 96 -5.57 6.09 -12.79
C VAL A 96 -6.48 5.12 -12.04
N ARG A 97 -7.75 5.04 -12.41
CA ARG A 97 -8.72 4.14 -11.74
C ARG A 97 -8.42 2.68 -12.08
N CYS A 98 -8.08 2.42 -13.33
CA CYS A 98 -7.61 1.10 -13.75
C CYS A 98 -6.35 0.72 -12.99
N PHE A 99 -5.36 1.62 -12.94
CA PHE A 99 -4.11 1.37 -12.22
C PHE A 99 -4.30 1.11 -10.71
N VAL A 100 -5.23 1.81 -10.04
CA VAL A 100 -5.58 1.52 -8.64
C VAL A 100 -6.20 0.13 -8.51
N ARG A 101 -7.10 -0.26 -9.42
CA ARG A 101 -7.68 -1.62 -9.43
C ARG A 101 -6.62 -2.70 -9.67
N ASP A 102 -5.63 -2.43 -10.53
CA ASP A 102 -4.52 -3.36 -10.76
C ASP A 102 -3.66 -3.52 -9.48
N LEU A 103 -3.45 -2.44 -8.71
CA LEU A 103 -2.78 -2.51 -7.41
C LEU A 103 -3.61 -3.31 -6.38
N GLU A 104 -4.93 -3.13 -6.35
CA GLU A 104 -5.83 -3.94 -5.51
C GLU A 104 -5.79 -5.42 -5.92
N ALA A 105 -5.85 -5.70 -7.22
CA ALA A 105 -5.76 -7.05 -7.76
C ALA A 105 -4.41 -7.71 -7.44
N TRP A 106 -3.33 -6.95 -7.51
CA TRP A 106 -2.00 -7.41 -7.12
C TRP A 106 -1.93 -7.84 -5.67
N VAL A 107 -2.45 -7.02 -4.75
CA VAL A 107 -2.52 -7.39 -3.33
C VAL A 107 -3.41 -8.61 -3.12
N ILE A 108 -4.57 -8.69 -3.79
CA ILE A 108 -5.50 -9.83 -3.67
C ILE A 108 -4.82 -11.12 -4.15
N ASP A 109 -4.19 -11.13 -5.33
CA ASP A 109 -3.47 -12.32 -5.83
C ASP A 109 -2.32 -12.73 -4.89
N THR A 110 -1.67 -11.75 -4.25
CA THR A 110 -0.65 -12.01 -3.23
C THR A 110 -1.24 -12.70 -1.99
N LEU A 111 -2.38 -12.22 -1.49
CA LEU A 111 -3.06 -12.80 -0.33
C LEU A 111 -3.64 -14.19 -0.63
N ASP A 112 -4.13 -14.42 -1.84
CA ASP A 112 -4.65 -15.71 -2.28
C ASP A 112 -3.59 -16.82 -2.20
N GLN A 113 -2.30 -16.49 -2.37
CA GLN A 113 -1.20 -17.46 -2.21
C GLN A 113 -1.02 -17.92 -0.75
N PHE A 114 -1.52 -17.16 0.20
CA PHE A 114 -1.61 -17.54 1.62
C PHE A 114 -2.99 -18.11 1.98
N ASN A 115 -3.84 -18.45 0.99
CA ASN A 115 -5.22 -18.88 1.17
C ASN A 115 -6.09 -17.86 1.93
N LEU A 116 -5.77 -16.58 1.82
CA LEU A 116 -6.52 -15.48 2.40
C LEU A 116 -7.27 -14.73 1.31
N ARG A 117 -8.60 -14.76 1.38
CA ARG A 117 -9.46 -14.05 0.44
C ARG A 117 -9.54 -12.56 0.75
N GLY A 118 -8.83 -11.75 -0.04
CA GLY A 118 -8.97 -10.31 -0.06
C GLY A 118 -10.13 -9.87 -0.97
N GLU A 119 -10.78 -8.76 -0.63
CA GLU A 119 -11.90 -8.20 -1.41
C GLU A 119 -11.76 -6.68 -1.55
N ILE A 120 -12.25 -6.13 -2.66
CA ILE A 120 -12.39 -4.69 -2.86
C ILE A 120 -13.76 -4.21 -2.36
N ARG A 121 -13.86 -2.90 -2.07
CA ARG A 121 -15.12 -2.25 -1.68
C ARG A 121 -15.34 -0.96 -2.47
N ASP A 122 -16.51 -0.80 -3.03
CA ASP A 122 -16.86 0.41 -3.75
C ASP A 122 -16.72 1.65 -2.85
N GLY A 123 -16.00 2.66 -3.33
CA GLY A 123 -15.76 3.90 -2.61
C GLY A 123 -14.73 3.83 -1.47
N ARG A 124 -14.17 2.65 -1.18
CA ARG A 124 -13.20 2.43 -0.10
C ARG A 124 -11.94 1.74 -0.61
N VAL A 125 -11.06 2.49 -1.25
CA VAL A 125 -9.81 1.98 -1.83
C VAL A 125 -8.96 1.23 -0.80
N GLY A 126 -8.43 0.07 -1.21
CA GLY A 126 -7.64 -0.85 -0.42
C GLY A 126 -8.22 -2.26 -0.42
N VAL A 127 -7.58 -3.18 0.28
CA VAL A 127 -8.01 -4.58 0.35
C VAL A 127 -8.54 -4.91 1.74
N TRP A 128 -9.68 -5.58 1.75
CA TRP A 128 -10.48 -5.88 2.92
C TRP A 128 -10.64 -7.39 3.08
N VAL A 129 -10.75 -7.84 4.32
CA VAL A 129 -11.00 -9.25 4.68
C VAL A 129 -12.24 -9.34 5.54
N GLN A 130 -13.09 -10.32 5.27
CA GLN A 130 -14.24 -10.61 6.12
C GLN A 130 -13.79 -11.22 7.45
N ARG A 131 -14.45 -10.81 8.53
CA ARG A 131 -14.18 -11.27 9.91
C ARG A 131 -15.44 -11.96 10.48
N PRO A 132 -15.73 -13.19 10.02
CA PRO A 132 -16.96 -13.90 10.43
C PRO A 132 -17.04 -14.18 11.93
N GLU A 133 -15.90 -14.18 12.62
CA GLU A 133 -15.80 -14.35 14.06
C GLU A 133 -16.15 -13.08 14.87
N LYS A 134 -16.21 -11.92 14.23
CA LYS A 134 -16.59 -10.66 14.85
C LYS A 134 -18.12 -10.44 14.77
N PRO A 135 -18.70 -9.66 15.71
CA PRO A 135 -20.09 -9.24 15.60
C PRO A 135 -20.37 -8.54 14.26
N ARG A 136 -21.57 -8.76 13.72
CA ARG A 136 -22.00 -8.04 12.52
C ARG A 136 -22.04 -6.53 12.76
N GLN A 137 -21.89 -5.76 11.69
CA GLN A 137 -22.01 -4.32 11.72
C GLN A 137 -23.44 -3.88 12.05
N ALA A 138 -23.64 -2.61 12.39
CA ALA A 138 -24.95 -2.08 12.79
C ALA A 138 -26.02 -2.21 11.69
N ASP A 139 -25.61 -2.22 10.42
CA ASP A 139 -26.49 -2.43 9.25
C ASP A 139 -26.77 -3.92 8.95
N GLY A 140 -26.22 -4.85 9.75
CA GLY A 140 -26.36 -6.29 9.58
C GLY A 140 -25.36 -6.92 8.60
N SER A 141 -24.51 -6.15 7.96
CA SER A 141 -23.45 -6.66 7.09
C SER A 141 -22.37 -7.45 7.88
N PRO A 142 -21.64 -8.38 7.26
CA PRO A 142 -20.51 -9.03 7.91
C PRO A 142 -19.47 -8.00 8.36
N ALA A 143 -18.86 -8.24 9.53
CA ALA A 143 -17.70 -7.48 9.93
C ALA A 143 -16.56 -7.70 8.94
N GLU A 144 -15.78 -6.65 8.71
CA GLU A 144 -14.62 -6.69 7.83
C GLU A 144 -13.53 -5.74 8.35
N ASP A 145 -12.28 -6.09 8.09
CA ASP A 145 -11.13 -5.29 8.46
C ASP A 145 -10.25 -5.03 7.24
N LYS A 146 -9.60 -3.88 7.22
CA LYS A 146 -8.64 -3.52 6.19
C LYS A 146 -7.29 -4.18 6.47
N ILE A 147 -6.76 -4.94 5.50
CA ILE A 147 -5.44 -5.57 5.59
C ILE A 147 -4.38 -4.80 4.79
N ALA A 148 -4.79 -4.09 3.74
CA ALA A 148 -3.85 -3.32 2.92
C ALA A 148 -4.45 -1.97 2.52
N ALA A 149 -3.61 -0.93 2.57
CA ALA A 149 -3.95 0.39 2.10
C ALA A 149 -3.24 0.69 0.76
N ILE A 150 -3.91 1.50 -0.07
CA ILE A 150 -3.38 1.94 -1.35
C ILE A 150 -3.51 3.45 -1.42
N GLY A 151 -2.42 4.11 -1.74
CA GLY A 151 -2.40 5.55 -1.92
C GLY A 151 -1.29 5.94 -2.88
N ILE A 152 -1.67 6.47 -4.04
CA ILE A 152 -0.72 6.88 -5.08
C ILE A 152 -0.83 8.37 -5.39
N ARG A 153 0.22 8.87 -6.01
CA ARG A 153 0.27 10.16 -6.70
C ARG A 153 0.83 9.92 -8.09
N LEU A 154 0.48 10.73 -9.06
CA LEU A 154 1.07 10.72 -10.39
C LEU A 154 1.82 12.04 -10.66
N ARG A 155 2.99 11.93 -11.28
CA ARG A 155 3.74 13.05 -11.84
C ARG A 155 4.26 12.66 -13.22
N LYS A 156 3.88 13.40 -14.25
CA LYS A 156 4.21 13.06 -15.65
C LYS A 156 3.84 11.61 -16.01
N TRP A 157 2.73 11.11 -15.48
CA TRP A 157 2.26 9.74 -15.61
C TRP A 157 3.13 8.66 -14.93
N ILE A 158 4.15 9.01 -14.18
CA ILE A 158 4.88 8.07 -13.31
C ILE A 158 4.21 8.07 -11.93
N SER A 159 3.98 6.87 -11.39
CA SER A 159 3.39 6.71 -10.06
C SER A 159 4.41 6.95 -8.94
N PHE A 160 3.89 7.45 -7.82
CA PHE A 160 4.57 7.66 -6.55
C PHE A 160 3.82 6.96 -5.43
N HIS A 161 4.48 6.67 -4.33
CA HIS A 161 3.93 5.92 -3.21
C HIS A 161 3.47 4.53 -3.69
N GLY A 162 2.41 3.97 -3.18
CA GLY A 162 1.99 2.64 -3.61
C GLY A 162 1.03 1.98 -2.64
N ILE A 163 1.44 0.83 -2.10
CA ILE A 163 0.64 -0.02 -1.24
C ILE A 163 1.34 -0.23 0.11
N SER A 164 0.56 -0.52 1.13
CA SER A 164 1.06 -1.03 2.41
C SER A 164 0.23 -2.23 2.84
N ILE A 165 0.91 -3.33 3.23
CA ILE A 165 0.29 -4.59 3.64
C ILE A 165 0.69 -4.87 5.08
N ASN A 166 -0.28 -5.14 5.93
CA ASN A 166 -0.04 -5.46 7.32
C ASN A 166 0.34 -6.93 7.46
N VAL A 167 1.61 -7.19 7.79
CA VAL A 167 2.10 -8.54 8.13
C VAL A 167 1.92 -8.78 9.62
N GLU A 168 2.60 -7.99 10.46
CA GLU A 168 2.57 -8.06 11.92
C GLU A 168 2.82 -6.67 12.57
N PRO A 169 2.18 -5.58 12.12
CA PRO A 169 2.32 -4.31 12.80
C PRO A 169 1.57 -4.32 14.14
N ASP A 170 1.96 -3.45 15.06
CA ASP A 170 1.13 -3.15 16.21
C ASP A 170 -0.16 -2.46 15.76
N LEU A 171 -1.28 -3.20 15.78
CA LEU A 171 -2.57 -2.71 15.30
C LEU A 171 -3.15 -1.60 16.19
N ASP A 172 -2.74 -1.50 17.47
CA ASP A 172 -3.14 -0.41 18.35
C ASP A 172 -2.65 0.95 17.83
N HIS A 173 -1.56 0.97 17.07
CA HIS A 173 -1.03 2.20 16.49
C HIS A 173 -1.99 2.87 15.49
N PHE A 174 -2.94 2.13 14.91
CA PHE A 174 -3.96 2.70 14.04
C PHE A 174 -5.05 3.49 14.78
N THR A 175 -5.17 3.33 16.12
CA THR A 175 -6.21 4.01 16.91
C THR A 175 -5.98 5.53 17.04
N GLY A 176 -4.77 6.01 16.80
CA GLY A 176 -4.46 7.44 16.79
C GLY A 176 -4.97 8.20 15.56
N ILE A 177 -5.59 7.50 14.62
CA ILE A 177 -6.21 8.06 13.42
C ILE A 177 -7.55 7.40 13.16
N VAL A 178 -8.43 8.05 12.37
CA VAL A 178 -9.57 7.38 11.73
C VAL A 178 -9.10 6.92 10.35
N PRO A 179 -8.76 5.62 10.17
CA PRO A 179 -8.20 5.14 8.92
C PRO A 179 -9.23 5.31 7.79
N CYS A 180 -8.85 6.00 6.71
CA CYS A 180 -9.74 6.27 5.58
C CYS A 180 -11.02 7.06 5.93
N GLY A 181 -11.08 7.73 7.11
CA GLY A 181 -12.26 8.48 7.57
C GLY A 181 -13.49 7.62 7.85
N ILE A 182 -13.31 6.33 8.11
CA ILE A 182 -14.39 5.37 8.36
C ILE A 182 -14.16 4.78 9.76
N SER A 183 -15.04 5.11 10.70
CA SER A 183 -14.99 4.63 12.09
C SER A 183 -15.53 3.21 12.28
N ASP A 184 -16.26 2.68 11.30
CA ASP A 184 -17.06 1.47 11.48
C ASP A 184 -16.33 0.19 11.08
N HIS A 185 -15.07 0.28 10.65
CA HIS A 185 -14.27 -0.86 10.24
C HIS A 185 -12.94 -0.89 10.95
N GLY A 186 -12.47 -2.11 11.26
CA GLY A 186 -11.18 -2.35 11.87
C GLY A 186 -10.03 -2.42 10.86
N VAL A 187 -8.87 -2.67 11.42
CA VAL A 187 -7.64 -3.01 10.70
C VAL A 187 -7.20 -4.39 11.16
N THR A 188 -6.60 -5.17 10.29
CA THR A 188 -6.06 -6.50 10.60
C THR A 188 -4.68 -6.68 9.97
N SER A 189 -4.04 -7.80 10.28
CA SER A 189 -2.77 -8.23 9.69
C SER A 189 -2.78 -9.73 9.40
N LEU A 190 -1.79 -10.22 8.66
CA LEU A 190 -1.65 -11.64 8.37
C LEU A 190 -1.54 -12.44 9.68
N VAL A 191 -0.72 -11.97 10.62
CA VAL A 191 -0.52 -12.63 11.92
C VAL A 191 -1.78 -12.56 12.79
N ASP A 192 -2.52 -11.45 12.82
CA ASP A 192 -3.81 -11.31 13.51
C ASP A 192 -4.87 -12.29 12.97
N LEU A 193 -4.77 -12.66 11.71
CA LEU A 193 -5.61 -13.68 11.07
C LEU A 193 -5.11 -15.12 11.29
N GLY A 194 -4.06 -15.31 12.08
CA GLY A 194 -3.50 -16.63 12.40
C GLY A 194 -2.58 -17.20 11.33
N LEU A 195 -2.11 -16.38 10.39
CA LEU A 195 -1.18 -16.76 9.34
C LEU A 195 0.25 -16.39 9.74
N PRO A 196 1.14 -17.36 10.00
CA PRO A 196 2.52 -17.10 10.44
C PRO A 196 3.42 -16.74 9.22
N VAL A 197 3.07 -15.67 8.53
CA VAL A 197 3.78 -15.18 7.32
C VAL A 197 4.85 -14.17 7.74
N THR A 198 6.07 -14.34 7.22
CA THR A 198 7.17 -13.38 7.40
C THR A 198 7.15 -12.31 6.30
N MET A 199 7.94 -11.24 6.49
CA MET A 199 8.15 -10.23 5.43
C MET A 199 8.75 -10.83 4.18
N ASP A 200 9.71 -11.75 4.33
CA ASP A 200 10.38 -12.41 3.20
C ASP A 200 9.41 -13.30 2.41
N ASP A 201 8.52 -14.03 3.10
CA ASP A 201 7.47 -14.81 2.45
C ASP A 201 6.54 -13.90 1.63
N LEU A 202 6.13 -12.77 2.20
CA LEU A 202 5.29 -11.79 1.50
C LEU A 202 6.01 -11.21 0.29
N ASP A 203 7.31 -10.87 0.41
CA ASP A 203 8.10 -10.28 -0.68
C ASP A 203 8.21 -11.22 -1.89
N VAL A 204 8.35 -12.53 -1.65
CA VAL A 204 8.36 -13.55 -2.71
C VAL A 204 7.00 -13.58 -3.42
N MET A 205 5.91 -13.65 -2.66
CA MET A 205 4.56 -13.71 -3.24
C MET A 205 4.19 -12.41 -3.97
N LEU A 206 4.64 -11.25 -3.47
CA LEU A 206 4.46 -9.97 -4.16
C LEU A 206 5.13 -9.96 -5.55
N ARG A 207 6.34 -10.51 -5.66
CA ARG A 207 7.04 -10.59 -6.96
C ARG A 207 6.32 -11.50 -7.94
N ASP A 208 5.88 -12.67 -7.48
CA ASP A 208 5.17 -13.65 -8.32
C ASP A 208 3.83 -13.08 -8.81
N SER A 209 3.04 -12.49 -7.92
CA SER A 209 1.77 -11.86 -8.24
C SER A 209 1.92 -10.65 -9.15
N PHE A 210 2.99 -9.86 -8.99
CA PHE A 210 3.25 -8.71 -9.85
C PHE A 210 3.32 -9.10 -11.33
N THR A 211 4.05 -10.16 -11.64
CA THR A 211 4.20 -10.64 -13.02
C THR A 211 2.84 -11.06 -13.63
N LYS A 212 1.96 -11.65 -12.84
CA LYS A 212 0.61 -12.03 -13.31
C LYS A 212 -0.27 -10.82 -13.64
N ILE A 213 -0.21 -9.77 -12.83
CA ILE A 213 -1.10 -8.61 -12.94
C ILE A 213 -0.55 -7.56 -13.93
N PHE A 214 0.74 -7.24 -13.83
CA PHE A 214 1.36 -6.18 -14.64
C PHE A 214 2.09 -6.71 -15.88
N GLY A 215 2.24 -8.04 -15.99
CA GLY A 215 2.99 -8.70 -17.05
C GLY A 215 4.51 -8.48 -16.93
N ASP A 216 5.26 -9.28 -17.66
CA ASP A 216 6.64 -8.96 -17.97
C ASP A 216 6.64 -7.77 -18.92
N THR A 217 6.95 -6.57 -18.42
CA THR A 217 7.04 -5.39 -19.28
C THR A 217 8.20 -5.61 -20.25
N PRO A 218 7.95 -5.80 -21.59
CA PRO A 218 9.05 -6.00 -22.53
C PRO A 218 9.95 -4.77 -22.53
N VAL A 219 11.26 -5.00 -22.52
CA VAL A 219 12.23 -3.93 -22.78
C VAL A 219 11.97 -3.41 -24.21
N PRO A 220 11.70 -2.12 -24.42
CA PRO A 220 11.67 -1.58 -25.77
C PRO A 220 13.09 -1.72 -26.36
N GLY A 221 13.27 -2.63 -27.33
CA GLY A 221 14.54 -2.71 -28.07
C GLY A 221 15.16 -4.10 -28.26
N SER A 222 14.46 -5.20 -28.00
CA SER A 222 14.89 -6.53 -28.45
C SER A 222 14.05 -6.98 -29.65
N ALA A 223 14.36 -6.43 -30.81
CA ALA A 223 13.99 -6.96 -32.11
C ALA A 223 15.24 -6.94 -33.01
#